data_647e1d9be52660f326ee56b3ae311485
#
_entry.id   647e1d9be52660f326ee56b3ae311485
#
_cell.length_a   1.000
_cell.length_b   1.000
_cell.length_c   1.000
_cell.angle_alpha   90.00
_cell.angle_beta   90.00
_cell.angle_gamma   90.00
#
_symmetry.space_group_name_H-M   'P 1'
#
loop_
_entity.id
_entity.type
_entity.pdbx_description
1 polymer ?
#
loop_
_entity_poly.entity_id
_entity_poly.type
_entity_poly.pdbx_seq_one_letter_code
_entity_poly.pdbx_strand_id
1 'polypeptide(L)'
;MSKNLQIITIILSICVSCSAEPKISIKTSIDKHNLANEIYEKISTEHFFQNKTLKNINLKLGKALIKQLDSQKIYFTENEITYFMNEFQSSSNDIDIATSYELINLYFNRLIEATNYQIKVIKQKSFYFYKEEL
;
A
#
# COMPACT_ATOMS: atom_id res chain seq x y z
N MET A 1 -30.10 -21.29 -37.55
CA MET A 1 -29.04 -20.44 -36.99
C MET A 1 -27.76 -20.67 -37.75
N SER A 2 -27.20 -19.64 -38.38
CA SER A 2 -26.07 -19.77 -39.29
C SER A 2 -24.78 -20.06 -38.51
N LYS A 3 -23.93 -20.95 -39.05
CA LYS A 3 -22.62 -21.30 -38.42
C LYS A 3 -21.74 -20.08 -38.12
N ASN A 4 -21.94 -19.01 -38.88
CA ASN A 4 -21.20 -17.73 -38.67
C ASN A 4 -21.60 -17.00 -37.39
N LEU A 5 -22.84 -17.14 -36.94
CA LEU A 5 -23.30 -16.52 -35.66
C LEU A 5 -22.68 -17.21 -34.45
N GLN A 6 -22.46 -18.52 -34.48
CA GLN A 6 -21.81 -19.27 -33.43
C GLN A 6 -20.31 -18.93 -33.30
N ILE A 7 -19.62 -18.71 -34.42
CA ILE A 7 -18.21 -18.33 -34.43
C ILE A 7 -18.02 -16.91 -33.81
N ILE A 8 -18.90 -15.98 -34.15
CA ILE A 8 -18.87 -14.61 -33.60
C ILE A 8 -19.10 -14.65 -32.08
N THR A 9 -20.00 -15.50 -31.57
CA THR A 9 -20.27 -15.63 -30.15
C THR A 9 -19.08 -16.23 -29.39
N ILE A 10 -18.33 -17.15 -29.97
CA ILE A 10 -17.14 -17.75 -29.38
C ILE A 10 -15.99 -16.76 -29.37
N ILE A 11 -15.80 -15.95 -30.42
CA ILE A 11 -14.74 -14.94 -30.46
C ILE A 11 -15.00 -13.81 -29.45
N LEU A 12 -16.26 -13.41 -29.26
CA LEU A 12 -16.62 -12.39 -28.26
C LEU A 12 -16.42 -12.87 -26.81
N SER A 13 -16.52 -14.19 -26.58
CA SER A 13 -16.33 -14.77 -25.23
C SER A 13 -14.85 -14.85 -24.78
N ILE A 14 -13.91 -14.79 -25.72
CA ILE A 14 -12.46 -14.91 -25.42
C ILE A 14 -11.84 -13.54 -25.07
N CYS A 15 -12.49 -12.44 -25.40
CA CYS A 15 -11.95 -11.09 -25.13
C CYS A 15 -12.18 -10.54 -23.72
N VAL A 16 -12.83 -11.28 -22.83
CA VAL A 16 -13.07 -10.86 -21.42
C VAL A 16 -12.15 -11.59 -20.44
N SER A 17 -10.95 -11.93 -20.88
CA SER A 17 -9.86 -12.18 -19.92
C SER A 17 -9.33 -10.83 -19.45
N CYS A 18 -10.12 -10.15 -18.64
CA CYS A 18 -9.62 -9.07 -17.81
C CYS A 18 -8.54 -9.70 -16.92
N SER A 19 -7.28 -9.60 -17.32
CA SER A 19 -6.14 -9.96 -16.49
C SER A 19 -6.16 -8.99 -15.32
N ALA A 20 -6.82 -9.37 -14.25
CA ALA A 20 -6.73 -8.67 -12.98
C ALA A 20 -5.26 -8.67 -12.59
N GLU A 21 -4.65 -7.50 -12.51
CA GLU A 21 -3.30 -7.37 -12.01
C GLU A 21 -3.21 -7.98 -10.61
N PRO A 22 -2.17 -8.76 -10.31
CA PRO A 22 -2.02 -9.37 -8.99
C PRO A 22 -1.91 -8.27 -7.92
N LYS A 23 -2.94 -8.16 -7.08
CA LYS A 23 -2.89 -7.28 -5.90
C LYS A 23 -2.13 -7.97 -4.78
N ILE A 24 -1.12 -7.31 -4.25
CA ILE A 24 -0.45 -7.77 -3.04
C ILE A 24 -1.40 -7.54 -1.86
N SER A 25 -1.59 -8.59 -1.06
CA SER A 25 -2.30 -8.51 0.21
C SER A 25 -1.49 -9.22 1.29
N ILE A 26 -0.72 -8.44 2.03
CA ILE A 26 0.00 -8.91 3.20
C ILE A 26 -1.00 -8.92 4.36
N LYS A 27 -1.23 -10.09 4.94
CA LYS A 27 -2.12 -10.24 6.10
C LYS A 27 -1.32 -10.22 7.38
N THR A 28 -1.83 -9.51 8.38
CA THR A 28 -1.32 -9.64 9.75
C THR A 28 -1.69 -11.00 10.31
N SER A 29 -0.79 -11.61 11.11
CA SER A 29 -1.10 -12.81 11.89
C SER A 29 -1.47 -12.41 13.32
N ILE A 30 -2.23 -13.26 14.00
CA ILE A 30 -2.59 -13.10 15.42
C ILE A 30 -1.32 -12.95 16.26
N ASP A 31 -0.27 -13.72 15.94
CA ASP A 31 1.01 -13.66 16.67
C ASP A 31 1.70 -12.30 16.57
N LYS A 32 1.63 -11.63 15.41
CA LYS A 32 2.21 -10.29 15.25
C LYS A 32 1.44 -9.23 16.02
N HIS A 33 0.11 -9.37 16.09
CA HIS A 33 -0.72 -8.48 16.89
C HIS A 33 -0.43 -8.65 18.38
N ASN A 34 -0.36 -9.89 18.85
CA ASN A 34 -0.04 -10.18 20.24
C ASN A 34 1.36 -9.68 20.63
N LEU A 35 2.36 -9.90 19.76
CA LEU A 35 3.72 -9.40 19.97
C LEU A 35 3.77 -7.87 20.07
N ALA A 36 3.03 -7.16 19.22
CA ALA A 36 3.01 -5.70 19.26
C ALA A 36 2.36 -5.18 20.54
N ASN A 37 1.28 -5.80 21.00
CA ASN A 37 0.63 -5.45 22.25
C ASN A 37 1.53 -5.77 23.45
N GLU A 38 2.24 -6.89 23.44
CA GLU A 38 3.23 -7.23 24.47
C GLU A 38 4.36 -6.17 24.54
N ILE A 39 4.88 -5.76 23.38
CA ILE A 39 5.88 -4.68 23.32
C ILE A 39 5.30 -3.36 23.84
N TYR A 40 4.07 -3.02 23.46
CA TYR A 40 3.39 -1.81 23.93
C TYR A 40 3.21 -1.82 25.44
N GLU A 41 2.70 -2.90 26.01
CA GLU A 41 2.53 -3.10 27.45
C GLU A 41 3.89 -2.97 28.19
N LYS A 42 4.92 -3.60 27.67
CA LYS A 42 6.25 -3.54 28.26
C LYS A 42 6.84 -2.12 28.25
N ILE A 43 6.69 -1.39 27.16
CA ILE A 43 7.11 0.01 27.08
C ILE A 43 6.28 0.88 28.03
N SER A 44 4.95 0.63 28.15
CA SER A 44 4.06 1.42 28.99
C SER A 44 4.33 1.26 30.48
N THR A 45 4.77 0.06 30.90
CA THR A 45 5.02 -0.27 32.31
C THR A 45 6.45 -0.03 32.75
N GLU A 46 7.43 -0.28 31.89
CA GLU A 46 8.85 -0.28 32.25
C GLU A 46 9.62 0.98 31.82
N HIS A 47 9.04 1.81 30.92
CA HIS A 47 9.76 2.99 30.42
C HIS A 47 9.74 4.15 31.39
N PHE A 48 10.91 4.76 31.65
CA PHE A 48 11.10 5.87 32.60
C PHE A 48 10.18 7.09 32.34
N PHE A 49 9.71 7.30 31.12
CA PHE A 49 8.81 8.41 30.75
C PHE A 49 7.36 7.96 30.52
N GLN A 50 6.83 7.12 31.38
CA GLN A 50 5.54 6.41 31.25
C GLN A 50 4.35 7.24 30.72
N ASN A 51 4.23 8.50 31.09
CA ASN A 51 3.01 9.28 30.79
C ASN A 51 3.07 10.20 29.55
N LYS A 52 4.26 10.45 28.98
CA LYS A 52 4.40 11.37 27.84
C LYS A 52 4.62 10.68 26.51
N THR A 53 5.19 9.47 26.52
CA THR A 53 5.67 8.81 25.29
C THR A 53 4.56 8.09 24.54
N LEU A 54 3.57 7.56 25.26
CA LEU A 54 2.52 6.71 24.67
C LEU A 54 1.28 7.46 24.21
N LYS A 55 1.10 8.70 24.67
CA LYS A 55 -0.02 9.50 24.19
C LYS A 55 0.07 9.68 22.67
N ASN A 56 -0.99 9.23 21.98
CA ASN A 56 -1.09 9.26 20.51
C ASN A 56 -0.01 8.43 19.80
N ILE A 57 0.35 7.25 20.35
CA ILE A 57 1.38 6.39 19.73
C ILE A 57 0.99 5.96 18.32
N ASN A 58 -0.27 5.59 18.08
CA ASN A 58 -0.75 5.22 16.77
C ASN A 58 -0.60 6.35 15.75
N LEU A 59 -0.93 7.57 16.15
CA LEU A 59 -0.74 8.75 15.30
C LEU A 59 0.74 9.00 14.95
N LYS A 60 1.65 8.80 15.92
CA LYS A 60 3.09 8.90 15.67
C LYS A 60 3.59 7.78 14.78
N LEU A 61 3.10 6.56 14.99
CA LEU A 61 3.40 5.40 14.17
C LEU A 61 2.94 5.63 12.72
N GLY A 62 1.70 6.06 12.52
CA GLY A 62 1.15 6.37 11.19
C GLY A 62 1.97 7.43 10.46
N LYS A 63 2.33 8.55 11.14
CA LYS A 63 3.20 9.58 10.56
C LYS A 63 4.57 9.06 10.17
N ALA A 64 5.19 8.25 11.04
CA ALA A 64 6.50 7.68 10.78
C ALA A 64 6.45 6.70 9.60
N LEU A 65 5.42 5.85 9.55
CA LEU A 65 5.22 4.87 8.50
C LEU A 65 4.98 5.53 7.14
N ILE A 66 4.08 6.53 7.06
CA ILE A 66 3.85 7.31 5.83
C ILE A 66 5.15 7.96 5.36
N LYS A 67 5.88 8.61 6.26
CA LYS A 67 7.16 9.25 5.92
C LYS A 67 8.21 8.26 5.41
N GLN A 68 8.24 7.06 5.97
CA GLN A 68 9.21 6.02 5.58
C GLN A 68 8.85 5.39 4.24
N LEU A 69 7.57 5.10 3.99
CA LEU A 69 7.10 4.48 2.77
C LEU A 69 7.08 5.45 1.59
N ASP A 70 6.68 6.70 1.82
CA ASP A 70 6.51 7.71 0.77
C ASP A 70 7.19 9.04 1.12
N SER A 71 8.50 8.98 1.36
CA SER A 71 9.30 10.18 1.68
C SER A 71 9.28 11.24 0.58
N GLN A 72 9.07 10.83 -0.67
CA GLN A 72 9.04 11.70 -1.85
C GLN A 72 7.61 12.15 -2.23
N LYS A 73 6.59 11.69 -1.53
CA LYS A 73 5.16 12.02 -1.77
C LYS A 73 4.70 11.68 -3.19
N ILE A 74 5.04 10.48 -3.66
CA ILE A 74 4.76 10.00 -5.02
C ILE A 74 3.59 9.01 -5.04
N TYR A 75 3.44 8.21 -3.98
CA TYR A 75 2.55 7.04 -3.98
C TYR A 75 1.21 7.30 -3.33
N PHE A 76 1.14 8.13 -2.28
CA PHE A 76 -0.11 8.42 -1.58
C PHE A 76 -0.72 9.75 -1.98
N THR A 77 -2.03 9.76 -2.15
CA THR A 77 -2.79 10.98 -2.32
C THR A 77 -3.03 11.65 -0.95
N GLU A 78 -3.32 12.95 -0.95
CA GLU A 78 -3.63 13.70 0.27
C GLU A 78 -4.88 13.13 0.99
N ASN A 79 -5.88 12.68 0.23
CA ASN A 79 -7.08 12.06 0.79
C ASN A 79 -6.77 10.73 1.49
N GLU A 80 -5.91 9.90 0.90
CA GLU A 80 -5.47 8.64 1.51
C GLU A 80 -4.68 8.90 2.79
N ILE A 81 -3.76 9.85 2.78
CA ILE A 81 -3.01 10.26 3.97
C ILE A 81 -3.97 10.71 5.07
N THR A 82 -4.93 11.56 4.75
CA THR A 82 -5.93 12.06 5.70
C THR A 82 -6.77 10.92 6.26
N TYR A 83 -7.21 9.99 5.42
CA TYR A 83 -7.96 8.80 5.84
C TYR A 83 -7.16 7.98 6.87
N PHE A 84 -5.94 7.59 6.54
CA PHE A 84 -5.11 6.77 7.44
C PHE A 84 -4.75 7.52 8.74
N MET A 85 -4.52 8.82 8.67
CA MET A 85 -4.24 9.60 9.88
C MET A 85 -5.45 9.65 10.82
N ASN A 86 -6.68 9.70 10.29
CA ASN A 86 -7.90 9.63 11.08
C ASN A 86 -8.09 8.23 11.70
N GLU A 87 -7.84 7.16 10.93
CA GLU A 87 -7.88 5.78 11.46
C GLU A 87 -6.89 5.60 12.62
N PHE A 88 -5.63 5.99 12.45
CA PHE A 88 -4.63 5.94 13.52
C PHE A 88 -4.98 6.81 14.73
N GLN A 89 -5.70 7.91 14.53
CA GLN A 89 -6.14 8.77 15.62
C GLN A 89 -7.34 8.19 16.38
N SER A 90 -8.22 7.47 15.70
CA SER A 90 -9.42 6.85 16.27
C SER A 90 -9.12 5.56 17.03
N SER A 91 -8.01 4.90 16.70
CA SER A 91 -7.56 3.70 17.38
C SER A 91 -7.26 3.97 18.84
N SER A 92 -7.85 3.19 19.73
CA SER A 92 -7.81 3.41 21.17
C SER A 92 -6.47 2.97 21.79
N ASN A 93 -6.46 2.07 22.74
CA ASN A 93 -5.32 1.86 23.64
C ASN A 93 -4.22 0.91 23.12
N ASP A 94 -4.48 0.18 22.04
CA ASP A 94 -3.56 -0.81 21.48
C ASP A 94 -2.85 -0.30 20.24
N ILE A 95 -1.69 -0.88 19.89
CA ILE A 95 -1.02 -0.56 18.62
C ILE A 95 -1.87 -1.03 17.44
N ASP A 96 -2.23 -0.09 16.58
CA ASP A 96 -3.05 -0.37 15.40
C ASP A 96 -2.21 -0.98 14.26
N ILE A 97 -2.04 -2.28 14.38
CA ILE A 97 -1.34 -3.08 13.38
C ILE A 97 -2.18 -3.27 12.13
N ALA A 98 -3.50 -3.38 12.27
CA ALA A 98 -4.40 -3.61 11.13
C ALA A 98 -4.31 -2.45 10.12
N THR A 99 -4.52 -1.23 10.58
CA THR A 99 -4.37 -0.01 9.75
C THR A 99 -2.96 0.13 9.18
N SER A 100 -1.92 -0.25 9.95
CA SER A 100 -0.54 -0.25 9.46
C SER A 100 -0.35 -1.20 8.27
N TYR A 101 -0.92 -2.42 8.32
CA TYR A 101 -0.87 -3.36 7.20
C TYR A 101 -1.69 -2.91 5.99
N GLU A 102 -2.83 -2.27 6.20
CA GLU A 102 -3.62 -1.69 5.11
C GLU A 102 -2.83 -0.60 4.36
N LEU A 103 -2.16 0.29 5.10
CA LEU A 103 -1.29 1.31 4.52
C LEU A 103 -0.12 0.70 3.73
N ILE A 104 0.53 -0.33 4.27
CA ILE A 104 1.62 -1.05 3.60
C ILE A 104 1.12 -1.72 2.32
N ASN A 105 -0.05 -2.37 2.37
CA ASN A 105 -0.65 -3.00 1.19
C ASN A 105 -0.98 -1.97 0.10
N LEU A 106 -1.53 -0.81 0.49
CA LEU A 106 -1.77 0.28 -0.45
C LEU A 106 -0.47 0.73 -1.12
N TYR A 107 0.60 0.94 -0.35
CA TYR A 107 1.91 1.32 -0.87
C TYR A 107 2.43 0.32 -1.91
N PHE A 108 2.42 -0.98 -1.60
CA PHE A 108 2.90 -2.00 -2.54
C PHE A 108 2.05 -2.06 -3.82
N ASN A 109 0.74 -1.91 -3.72
CA ASN A 109 -0.12 -1.87 -4.90
C ASN A 109 0.19 -0.65 -5.77
N ARG A 110 0.40 0.53 -5.18
CA ARG A 110 0.81 1.74 -5.91
C ARG A 110 2.19 1.60 -6.57
N LEU A 111 3.12 0.95 -5.88
CA LEU A 111 4.45 0.68 -6.42
C LEU A 111 4.37 -0.23 -7.66
N ILE A 112 3.54 -1.27 -7.63
CA ILE A 112 3.32 -2.16 -8.76
C ILE A 112 2.67 -1.40 -9.92
N GLU A 113 1.61 -0.63 -9.67
CA GLU A 113 0.95 0.20 -10.68
C GLU A 113 1.95 1.15 -11.36
N ALA A 114 2.76 1.87 -10.58
CA ALA A 114 3.77 2.78 -11.10
C ALA A 114 4.84 2.05 -11.93
N THR A 115 5.31 0.89 -11.44
CA THR A 115 6.29 0.07 -12.16
C THR A 115 5.75 -0.45 -13.48
N ASN A 116 4.53 -0.97 -13.49
CA ASN A 116 3.87 -1.46 -14.71
C ASN A 116 3.68 -0.34 -15.74
N TYR A 117 3.28 0.85 -15.27
CA TYR A 117 3.18 2.02 -16.13
C TYR A 117 4.55 2.41 -16.74
N GLN A 118 5.61 2.44 -15.94
CA GLN A 118 6.96 2.75 -16.42
C GLN A 118 7.42 1.73 -17.47
N ILE A 119 7.22 0.43 -17.24
CA ILE A 119 7.55 -0.63 -18.19
C ILE A 119 6.77 -0.43 -19.51
N LYS A 120 5.49 -0.10 -19.42
CA LYS A 120 4.66 0.17 -20.60
C LYS A 120 5.20 1.36 -21.39
N VAL A 121 5.55 2.46 -20.73
CA VAL A 121 6.12 3.66 -21.38
C VAL A 121 7.44 3.34 -22.05
N ILE A 122 8.33 2.60 -21.38
CA ILE A 122 9.64 2.20 -21.95
C ILE A 122 9.45 1.33 -23.20
N LYS A 123 8.50 0.40 -23.19
CA LYS A 123 8.22 -0.47 -24.34
C LYS A 123 7.59 0.27 -25.53
N GLN A 124 6.89 1.37 -25.28
CA GLN A 124 6.18 2.12 -26.32
C GLN A 124 6.99 3.26 -26.95
N LYS A 125 8.02 3.76 -26.27
CA LYS A 125 8.82 4.90 -26.72
C LYS A 125 10.21 4.47 -27.10
N SER A 126 10.63 4.84 -28.33
CA SER A 126 12.05 4.85 -28.71
C SER A 126 12.71 6.04 -28.01
N PHE A 127 13.60 5.76 -27.08
CA PHE A 127 14.39 6.80 -26.44
C PHE A 127 15.61 7.07 -27.30
N TYR A 128 15.73 8.31 -27.83
CA TYR A 128 16.92 8.77 -28.53
C TYR A 128 17.77 9.53 -27.49
N PHE A 129 18.92 8.96 -27.18
CA PHE A 129 19.92 9.67 -26.40
C PHE A 129 20.76 10.51 -27.38
N TYR A 130 20.64 11.82 -27.30
CA TYR A 130 21.57 12.71 -27.99
C TYR A 130 22.93 12.56 -27.30
N LYS A 131 23.93 12.13 -28.07
CA LYS A 131 25.31 12.14 -27.62
C LYS A 131 25.70 13.63 -27.50
N GLU A 132 25.83 14.15 -26.28
CA GLU A 132 26.46 15.42 -26.08
C GLU A 132 27.92 15.26 -26.55
N GLU A 133 28.31 15.97 -27.59
CA GLU A 133 29.73 16.10 -27.99
C GLU A 133 30.40 16.92 -26.89
N LEU A 134 31.27 16.25 -26.11
CA LEU A 134 32.17 16.88 -25.17
C LEU A 134 33.29 17.60 -25.92
#